data_edf6226133c3274ca9075de5e3eee306
#
_entry.id   edf6226133c3274ca9075de5e3eee306
#
_cell.length_a   1.000
_cell.length_b   1.000
_cell.length_c   1.000
_cell.angle_alpha   90.00
_cell.angle_beta   90.00
_cell.angle_gamma   90.00
#
_symmetry.space_group_name_H-M   'P 1'
#
loop_
_entity.id
_entity.type
_entity.pdbx_description
1 polymer ?
#
loop_
_entity_poly.entity_id
_entity_poly.type
_entity_poly.pdbx_seq_one_letter_code
_entity_poly.pdbx_strand_id
1 'polypeptide(L)'
;LTQIHEYKGEQALFIEAKADTLTKLVEIAKIQSTEASNKIEGIYTSNERLKKLVQDKTTPHTRNEQEIAGYRDVLATIHESFDYIPPKASMILQLHRDLYKFSGASYGGHYKTLDNVITEEDEQGNKTIRFQPLPAWETPEAVDSLCRAYEEAVGKGDMDPLLLIPMFILDF
;
A
#
# COMPACT_ATOMS: atom_id res chain seq x y z
N LEU A 1 -5.58 -22.90 0.53
CA LEU A 1 -4.46 -22.74 -0.41
C LEU A 1 -4.67 -23.53 -1.70
N THR A 2 -4.94 -24.84 -1.65
CA THR A 2 -5.10 -25.71 -2.85
C THR A 2 -6.13 -25.15 -3.84
N GLN A 3 -7.33 -24.80 -3.40
CA GLN A 3 -8.36 -24.23 -4.26
C GLN A 3 -7.94 -22.89 -4.89
N ILE A 4 -7.19 -22.05 -4.18
CA ILE A 4 -6.69 -20.78 -4.72
C ILE A 4 -5.70 -21.04 -5.84
N HIS A 5 -4.83 -22.03 -5.68
CA HIS A 5 -3.88 -22.42 -6.73
C HIS A 5 -4.56 -23.09 -7.93
N GLU A 6 -5.62 -23.86 -7.73
CA GLU A 6 -6.48 -24.35 -8.82
C GLU A 6 -7.06 -23.20 -9.63
N TYR A 7 -7.71 -22.22 -8.97
CA TYR A 7 -8.28 -21.05 -9.63
C TYR A 7 -7.23 -20.20 -10.34
N LYS A 8 -6.01 -20.09 -9.78
CA LYS A 8 -4.90 -19.42 -10.45
C LYS A 8 -4.52 -20.11 -11.77
N GLY A 9 -4.51 -21.46 -11.77
CA GLY A 9 -4.26 -22.23 -12.98
C GLY A 9 -5.37 -22.06 -14.03
N GLU A 10 -6.62 -22.08 -13.61
CA GLU A 10 -7.78 -21.83 -14.49
C GLU A 10 -7.78 -20.41 -15.06
N GLN A 11 -7.41 -19.42 -14.25
CA GLN A 11 -7.37 -18.01 -14.67
C GLN A 11 -6.43 -17.80 -15.87
N ALA A 12 -5.31 -18.51 -15.95
CA ALA A 12 -4.38 -18.41 -17.06
C ALA A 12 -5.05 -18.70 -18.41
N LEU A 13 -6.04 -19.60 -18.44
CA LEU A 13 -6.80 -19.94 -19.66
C LEU A 13 -7.75 -18.81 -20.12
N PHE A 14 -8.17 -17.93 -19.21
CA PHE A 14 -9.09 -16.84 -19.52
C PHE A 14 -8.41 -15.53 -19.87
N ILE A 15 -7.16 -15.33 -19.46
CA ILE A 15 -6.40 -14.09 -19.66
C ILE A 15 -6.29 -13.77 -21.16
N GLU A 16 -5.93 -14.75 -21.98
CA GLU A 16 -5.79 -14.58 -23.43
C GLU A 16 -7.16 -14.38 -24.14
N ALA A 17 -8.18 -15.07 -23.66
CA ALA A 17 -9.50 -15.07 -24.32
C ALA A 17 -10.34 -13.80 -24.07
N LYS A 18 -10.04 -13.01 -23.03
CA LYS A 18 -10.84 -11.85 -22.58
C LYS A 18 -10.00 -10.65 -22.14
N ALA A 19 -8.90 -10.36 -22.82
CA ALA A 19 -7.97 -9.29 -22.48
C ALA A 19 -8.66 -7.92 -22.29
N ASP A 20 -9.58 -7.54 -23.18
CA ASP A 20 -10.32 -6.26 -23.09
C ASP A 20 -11.22 -6.18 -21.84
N THR A 21 -11.84 -7.29 -21.45
CA THR A 21 -12.67 -7.35 -20.24
C THR A 21 -11.81 -7.22 -19.00
N LEU A 22 -10.67 -7.89 -18.97
CA LEU A 22 -9.73 -7.81 -17.85
C LEU A 22 -9.14 -6.41 -17.70
N THR A 23 -8.80 -5.75 -18.79
CA THR A 23 -8.33 -4.35 -18.76
C THR A 23 -9.36 -3.42 -18.12
N LYS A 24 -10.64 -3.54 -18.51
CA LYS A 24 -11.72 -2.75 -17.89
C LYS A 24 -11.90 -3.06 -16.39
N LEU A 25 -11.78 -4.34 -16.00
CA LEU A 25 -11.83 -4.72 -14.58
C LEU A 25 -10.67 -4.15 -13.77
N VAL A 26 -9.46 -4.11 -14.34
CA VAL A 26 -8.30 -3.48 -13.69
C VAL A 26 -8.55 -1.98 -13.45
N GLU A 27 -9.09 -1.27 -14.43
CA GLU A 27 -9.42 0.15 -14.27
C GLU A 27 -10.47 0.39 -13.15
N ILE A 28 -11.50 -0.44 -13.10
CA ILE A 28 -12.50 -0.38 -12.02
C ILE A 28 -11.84 -0.69 -10.67
N ALA A 29 -11.01 -1.73 -10.60
CA ALA A 29 -10.32 -2.13 -9.40
C ALA A 29 -9.38 -1.02 -8.88
N LYS A 30 -8.67 -0.32 -9.75
CA LYS A 30 -7.82 0.83 -9.38
C LYS A 30 -8.63 1.95 -8.72
N ILE A 31 -9.82 2.28 -9.26
CA ILE A 31 -10.69 3.30 -8.67
C ILE A 31 -11.19 2.84 -7.30
N GLN A 32 -11.71 1.62 -7.20
CA GLN A 32 -12.23 1.07 -5.95
C GLN A 32 -11.15 0.92 -4.87
N SER A 33 -9.98 0.44 -5.24
CA SER A 33 -8.84 0.32 -4.33
C SER A 33 -8.39 1.69 -3.82
N THR A 34 -8.28 2.68 -4.72
CA THR A 34 -7.93 4.05 -4.34
C THR A 34 -8.97 4.64 -3.39
N GLU A 35 -10.26 4.45 -3.66
CA GLU A 35 -11.33 4.92 -2.81
C GLU A 35 -11.30 4.26 -1.42
N ALA A 36 -11.29 2.94 -1.38
CA ALA A 36 -11.38 2.17 -0.14
C ALA A 36 -10.18 2.43 0.77
N SER A 37 -8.97 2.37 0.23
CA SER A 37 -7.75 2.59 1.02
C SER A 37 -7.67 3.99 1.59
N ASN A 38 -8.01 5.02 0.82
CA ASN A 38 -8.02 6.39 1.33
C ASN A 38 -9.14 6.61 2.37
N LYS A 39 -10.32 5.99 2.20
CA LYS A 39 -11.41 6.07 3.18
C LYS A 39 -11.05 5.47 4.54
N ILE A 40 -10.29 4.38 4.58
CA ILE A 40 -9.79 3.78 5.83
C ILE A 40 -8.98 4.81 6.63
N GLU A 41 -8.20 5.64 5.94
CA GLU A 41 -7.39 6.70 6.54
C GLU A 41 -8.16 8.01 6.77
N GLY A 42 -9.48 8.03 6.58
CA GLY A 42 -10.30 9.23 6.75
C GLY A 42 -10.14 10.27 5.63
N ILE A 43 -9.58 9.88 4.48
CA ILE A 43 -9.32 10.75 3.33
C ILE A 43 -10.48 10.61 2.34
N TYR A 44 -11.20 11.70 2.10
CA TYR A 44 -12.43 11.70 1.29
C TYR A 44 -12.41 12.78 0.22
N THR A 45 -13.07 12.44 -0.91
CA THR A 45 -13.52 13.40 -1.92
C THR A 45 -14.86 12.94 -2.51
N SER A 46 -15.53 13.75 -3.34
CA SER A 46 -16.75 13.31 -4.00
C SER A 46 -16.47 12.22 -5.04
N ASN A 47 -17.44 11.35 -5.29
CA ASN A 47 -17.29 10.25 -6.27
C ASN A 47 -16.96 10.78 -7.68
N GLU A 48 -17.54 11.93 -8.07
CA GLU A 48 -17.24 12.55 -9.35
C GLU A 48 -15.78 13.04 -9.39
N ARG A 49 -15.32 13.66 -8.31
CA ARG A 49 -13.97 14.17 -8.21
C ARG A 49 -12.95 13.04 -8.14
N LEU A 50 -13.26 11.97 -7.41
CA LEU A 50 -12.44 10.76 -7.36
C LEU A 50 -12.21 10.19 -8.76
N LYS A 51 -13.27 10.00 -9.55
CA LYS A 51 -13.13 9.52 -10.93
C LYS A 51 -12.22 10.41 -11.77
N LYS A 52 -12.40 11.73 -11.70
CA LYS A 52 -11.55 12.69 -12.42
C LYS A 52 -10.09 12.60 -11.98
N LEU A 53 -9.83 12.45 -10.68
CA LEU A 53 -8.47 12.31 -10.16
C LEU A 53 -7.81 11.00 -10.63
N VAL A 54 -8.55 9.90 -10.63
CA VAL A 54 -8.00 8.57 -10.95
C VAL A 54 -7.90 8.35 -12.46
N GLN A 55 -8.95 8.64 -13.22
CA GLN A 55 -9.00 8.39 -14.66
C GLN A 55 -8.36 9.51 -15.48
N ASP A 56 -8.76 10.76 -15.23
CA ASP A 56 -8.35 11.91 -16.03
C ASP A 56 -7.07 12.57 -15.52
N LYS A 57 -6.52 12.09 -14.39
CA LYS A 57 -5.31 12.64 -13.75
C LYS A 57 -5.38 14.17 -13.56
N THR A 58 -6.57 14.68 -13.22
CA THR A 58 -6.75 16.12 -12.99
C THR A 58 -5.93 16.62 -11.80
N THR A 59 -5.60 17.90 -11.78
CA THR A 59 -4.84 18.52 -10.70
C THR A 59 -5.61 18.44 -9.37
N PRO A 60 -5.00 17.97 -8.28
CA PRO A 60 -5.61 17.97 -6.95
C PRO A 60 -5.70 19.39 -6.39
N HIS A 61 -6.81 19.72 -5.72
CA HIS A 61 -7.08 21.06 -5.18
C HIS A 61 -7.03 21.10 -3.64
N THR A 62 -7.33 19.98 -2.98
CA THR A 62 -7.34 19.88 -1.52
C THR A 62 -6.26 18.92 -1.04
N ARG A 63 -5.95 18.98 0.28
CA ARG A 63 -5.02 18.02 0.89
C ARG A 63 -5.45 16.57 0.64
N ASN A 64 -6.73 16.25 0.86
CA ASN A 64 -7.25 14.91 0.60
C ASN A 64 -7.05 14.49 -0.86
N GLU A 65 -7.31 15.40 -1.81
CA GLU A 65 -7.09 15.10 -3.23
C GLU A 65 -5.61 14.92 -3.58
N GLN A 66 -4.70 15.62 -2.90
CA GLN A 66 -3.25 15.44 -3.06
C GLN A 66 -2.81 14.04 -2.61
N GLU A 67 -3.32 13.57 -1.49
CA GLU A 67 -3.04 12.23 -0.97
C GLU A 67 -3.64 11.15 -1.88
N ILE A 68 -4.88 11.33 -2.34
CA ILE A 68 -5.52 10.45 -3.34
C ILE A 68 -4.71 10.38 -4.65
N ALA A 69 -4.23 11.52 -5.15
CA ALA A 69 -3.44 11.57 -6.37
C ALA A 69 -2.07 10.87 -6.20
N GLY A 70 -1.43 11.03 -5.04
CA GLY A 70 -0.21 10.30 -4.69
C GLY A 70 -0.44 8.79 -4.65
N TYR A 71 -1.48 8.35 -3.96
CA TYR A 71 -1.86 6.94 -3.88
C TYR A 71 -2.12 6.34 -5.27
N ARG A 72 -2.91 7.02 -6.11
CA ARG A 72 -3.17 6.63 -7.51
C ARG A 72 -1.88 6.39 -8.28
N ASP A 73 -0.93 7.31 -8.19
CA ASP A 73 0.31 7.24 -8.96
C ASP A 73 1.23 6.12 -8.46
N VAL A 74 1.32 5.94 -7.14
CA VAL A 74 2.06 4.81 -6.53
C VAL A 74 1.43 3.48 -6.93
N LEU A 75 0.10 3.36 -6.86
CA LEU A 75 -0.62 2.16 -7.28
C LEU A 75 -0.37 1.84 -8.76
N ALA A 76 -0.39 2.86 -9.63
CA ALA A 76 -0.08 2.70 -11.05
C ALA A 76 1.36 2.22 -11.26
N THR A 77 2.33 2.83 -10.57
CA THR A 77 3.75 2.43 -10.63
C THR A 77 3.93 0.96 -10.22
N ILE A 78 3.27 0.53 -9.15
CA ILE A 78 3.34 -0.87 -8.70
C ILE A 78 2.74 -1.80 -9.76
N HIS A 79 1.56 -1.49 -10.29
CA HIS A 79 0.93 -2.32 -11.32
C HIS A 79 1.73 -2.43 -12.62
N GLU A 80 2.42 -1.36 -13.00
CA GLU A 80 3.20 -1.31 -14.24
C GLU A 80 4.61 -1.90 -14.11
N SER A 81 5.16 -1.92 -12.89
CA SER A 81 6.59 -2.18 -12.67
C SER A 81 6.90 -3.12 -11.49
N PHE A 82 5.92 -3.89 -10.99
CA PHE A 82 6.11 -4.73 -9.80
C PHE A 82 7.30 -5.69 -9.91
N ASP A 83 7.61 -6.19 -11.10
CA ASP A 83 8.76 -7.07 -11.34
C ASP A 83 10.12 -6.41 -11.01
N TYR A 84 10.14 -5.07 -11.00
CA TYR A 84 11.35 -4.27 -10.74
C TYR A 84 11.30 -3.58 -9.38
N ILE A 85 10.28 -3.82 -8.58
CA ILE A 85 10.08 -3.23 -7.25
C ILE A 85 10.27 -4.31 -6.18
N PRO A 86 11.53 -4.64 -5.82
CA PRO A 86 11.76 -5.59 -4.73
C PRO A 86 11.31 -5.00 -3.39
N PRO A 87 10.84 -5.81 -2.44
CA PRO A 87 10.46 -5.38 -1.10
C PRO A 87 11.72 -5.07 -0.27
N LYS A 88 12.35 -3.94 -0.56
CA LYS A 88 13.54 -3.40 0.13
C LYS A 88 13.21 -2.09 0.81
N ALA A 89 13.88 -1.81 1.93
CA ALA A 89 13.70 -0.57 2.68
C ALA A 89 13.79 0.69 1.80
N SER A 90 14.75 0.75 0.88
CA SER A 90 14.91 1.87 -0.06
C SER A 90 13.73 2.04 -1.01
N MET A 91 13.14 0.93 -1.47
CA MET A 91 11.95 0.97 -2.35
C MET A 91 10.71 1.39 -1.57
N ILE A 92 10.54 0.91 -0.35
CA ILE A 92 9.46 1.33 0.55
C ILE A 92 9.53 2.84 0.78
N LEU A 93 10.71 3.37 1.10
CA LEU A 93 10.91 4.82 1.28
C LEU A 93 10.66 5.61 -0.02
N GLN A 94 11.02 5.07 -1.17
CA GLN A 94 10.74 5.70 -2.46
C GLN A 94 9.23 5.76 -2.73
N LEU A 95 8.50 4.65 -2.55
CA LEU A 95 7.04 4.63 -2.69
C LEU A 95 6.37 5.58 -1.69
N HIS A 96 6.87 5.63 -0.45
CA HIS A 96 6.42 6.59 0.58
C HIS A 96 6.65 8.04 0.16
N ARG A 97 7.80 8.37 -0.41
CA ARG A 97 8.06 9.72 -0.97
C ARG A 97 7.08 10.05 -2.09
N ASP A 98 6.86 9.10 -3.00
CA ASP A 98 6.01 9.32 -4.17
C ASP A 98 4.52 9.42 -3.79
N LEU A 99 4.11 8.78 -2.68
CA LEU A 99 2.79 8.91 -2.08
C LEU A 99 2.48 10.38 -1.68
N TYR A 100 3.48 11.09 -1.17
CA TYR A 100 3.34 12.47 -0.68
C TYR A 100 3.80 13.55 -1.67
N LYS A 101 4.14 13.19 -2.92
CA LYS A 101 4.72 14.14 -3.89
C LYS A 101 3.85 15.36 -4.21
N PHE A 102 2.53 15.25 -4.08
CA PHE A 102 1.61 16.36 -4.33
C PHE A 102 1.34 17.22 -3.10
N SER A 103 1.62 16.71 -1.91
CA SER A 103 1.35 17.42 -0.65
C SER A 103 2.47 18.36 -0.20
N GLY A 104 3.66 18.24 -0.80
CA GLY A 104 4.85 18.95 -0.37
C GLY A 104 5.34 18.57 1.03
N ALA A 105 4.88 17.43 1.56
CA ALA A 105 5.23 16.94 2.89
C ALA A 105 6.71 16.55 2.96
N SER A 106 7.45 17.17 3.87
CA SER A 106 8.89 16.94 4.04
C SER A 106 9.26 15.56 4.62
N TYR A 107 8.28 14.84 5.19
CA TYR A 107 8.47 13.50 5.75
C TYR A 107 8.36 12.39 4.71
N GLY A 108 7.88 12.68 3.51
CA GLY A 108 7.81 11.69 2.43
C GLY A 108 9.17 11.10 2.10
N GLY A 109 9.29 9.78 2.16
CA GLY A 109 10.54 9.07 1.90
C GLY A 109 11.52 9.01 3.07
N HIS A 110 11.10 9.39 4.26
CA HIS A 110 11.90 9.34 5.47
C HIS A 110 11.25 8.47 6.55
N TYR A 111 12.08 7.87 7.38
CA TYR A 111 11.61 7.23 8.60
C TYR A 111 11.11 8.28 9.60
N LYS A 112 10.27 7.86 10.52
CA LYS A 112 9.84 8.70 11.64
C LYS A 112 11.04 9.13 12.47
N THR A 113 11.00 10.35 12.98
CA THR A 113 12.06 10.94 13.85
C THR A 113 11.62 11.05 15.30
N LEU A 114 10.34 10.82 15.57
CA LEU A 114 9.73 10.83 16.89
C LEU A 114 9.00 9.51 17.14
N ASP A 115 8.98 9.11 18.39
CA ASP A 115 8.21 7.92 18.79
C ASP A 115 6.71 8.19 18.69
N ASN A 116 5.97 7.21 18.20
CA ASN A 116 4.51 7.28 18.14
C ASN A 116 3.92 6.31 19.16
N VAL A 117 2.71 6.63 19.57
CA VAL A 117 1.87 5.74 20.36
C VAL A 117 0.46 5.71 19.76
N ILE A 118 -0.19 4.57 19.79
CA ILE A 118 -1.62 4.45 19.50
C ILE A 118 -2.34 4.46 20.82
N THR A 119 -3.20 5.45 21.02
CA THR A 119 -4.00 5.60 22.23
C THR A 119 -5.47 5.29 21.96
N GLU A 120 -6.14 4.74 22.95
CA GLU A 120 -7.58 4.56 22.99
C GLU A 120 -8.17 5.48 24.06
N GLU A 121 -9.29 6.11 23.77
CA GLU A 121 -9.99 6.99 24.67
C GLU A 121 -11.32 6.33 25.09
N ASP A 122 -11.56 6.21 26.41
CA ASP A 122 -12.80 5.66 26.93
C ASP A 122 -13.94 6.71 26.90
N GLU A 123 -15.16 6.29 27.23
CA GLU A 123 -16.34 7.16 27.27
C GLU A 123 -16.21 8.30 28.31
N GLN A 124 -15.29 8.20 29.24
CA GLN A 124 -15.00 9.21 30.26
C GLN A 124 -13.87 10.16 29.85
N GLY A 125 -13.27 9.97 28.66
CA GLY A 125 -12.17 10.79 28.15
C GLY A 125 -10.78 10.41 28.67
N ASN A 126 -10.62 9.27 29.35
CA ASN A 126 -9.32 8.78 29.79
C ASN A 126 -8.59 8.14 28.61
N LYS A 127 -7.32 8.51 28.44
CA LYS A 127 -6.46 7.96 27.38
C LYS A 127 -5.56 6.86 27.93
N THR A 128 -5.63 5.70 27.30
CA THR A 128 -4.72 4.58 27.56
C THR A 128 -3.90 4.25 26.31
N ILE A 129 -2.66 3.82 26.50
CA ILE A 129 -1.82 3.37 25.38
C ILE A 129 -2.29 1.98 24.99
N ARG A 130 -2.81 1.86 23.75
CA ARG A 130 -3.24 0.59 23.17
C ARG A 130 -2.08 -0.17 22.57
N PHE A 131 -1.18 0.55 21.91
CA PHE A 131 -0.04 -0.04 21.24
C PHE A 131 1.10 0.98 21.16
N GLN A 132 2.32 0.51 21.37
CA GLN A 132 3.53 1.29 21.23
C GLN A 132 4.43 0.65 20.15
N PRO A 133 4.51 1.25 18.95
CA PRO A 133 5.43 0.80 17.92
C PRO A 133 6.89 0.89 18.35
N LEU A 134 7.77 0.26 17.57
CA LEU A 134 9.21 0.40 17.76
C LEU A 134 9.62 1.88 17.85
N PRO A 135 10.62 2.21 18.68
CA PRO A 135 11.20 3.55 18.75
C PRO A 135 11.69 4.03 17.37
N ALA A 136 11.71 5.34 17.17
CA ALA A 136 12.13 5.93 15.91
C ALA A 136 13.56 5.50 15.49
N TRP A 137 14.47 5.41 16.44
CA TRP A 137 15.87 5.03 16.19
C TRP A 137 16.04 3.55 15.79
N GLU A 138 15.14 2.65 16.18
CA GLU A 138 15.17 1.24 15.81
C GLU A 138 14.50 0.96 14.45
N THR A 139 13.59 1.83 14.02
CA THR A 139 12.75 1.60 12.84
C THR A 139 13.55 1.30 11.57
N PRO A 140 14.66 2.01 11.24
CA PRO A 140 15.41 1.72 10.01
C PRO A 140 15.98 0.29 9.98
N GLU A 141 16.60 -0.16 11.07
CA GLU A 141 17.19 -1.51 11.14
C GLU A 141 16.11 -2.59 11.16
N ALA A 142 14.98 -2.35 11.82
CA ALA A 142 13.87 -3.29 11.86
C ALA A 142 13.25 -3.50 10.47
N VAL A 143 13.00 -2.41 9.72
CA VAL A 143 12.46 -2.50 8.35
C VAL A 143 13.45 -3.20 7.41
N ASP A 144 14.74 -2.91 7.52
CA ASP A 144 15.75 -3.55 6.70
C ASP A 144 15.88 -5.05 7.02
N SER A 145 15.82 -5.42 8.31
CA SER A 145 15.83 -6.81 8.75
C SER A 145 14.58 -7.57 8.30
N LEU A 146 13.40 -6.96 8.36
CA LEU A 146 12.15 -7.53 7.87
C LEU A 146 12.23 -7.80 6.36
N CYS A 147 12.71 -6.83 5.58
CA CYS A 147 12.90 -6.99 4.14
C CYS A 147 13.86 -8.13 3.80
N ARG A 148 14.99 -8.23 4.51
CA ARG A 148 15.95 -9.34 4.33
C ARG A 148 15.33 -10.70 4.66
N ALA A 149 14.63 -10.80 5.78
CA ALA A 149 13.95 -12.03 6.19
C ALA A 149 12.94 -12.50 5.15
N TYR A 150 12.17 -11.57 4.60
CA TYR A 150 11.22 -11.85 3.52
C TYR A 150 11.93 -12.34 2.25
N GLU A 151 12.98 -11.65 1.81
CA GLU A 151 13.77 -12.02 0.62
C GLU A 151 14.38 -13.41 0.77
N GLU A 152 14.93 -13.74 1.95
CA GLU A 152 15.45 -15.07 2.26
C GLU A 152 14.39 -16.15 2.23
N ALA A 153 13.22 -15.89 2.81
CA ALA A 153 12.10 -16.86 2.82
C ALA A 153 11.57 -17.12 1.42
N VAL A 154 11.43 -16.08 0.59
CA VAL A 154 11.08 -16.23 -0.84
C VAL A 154 12.14 -17.03 -1.59
N GLY A 155 13.43 -16.74 -1.34
CA GLY A 155 14.56 -17.44 -1.99
C GLY A 155 14.66 -18.90 -1.63
N LYS A 156 14.26 -19.31 -0.44
CA LYS A 156 14.21 -20.74 -0.02
C LYS A 156 13.09 -21.51 -0.70
N GLY A 157 11.96 -20.85 -1.01
CA GLY A 157 10.84 -21.45 -1.72
C GLY A 157 10.08 -22.54 -0.95
N ASP A 158 10.29 -22.66 0.36
CA ASP A 158 9.67 -23.66 1.22
C ASP A 158 8.33 -23.18 1.84
N MET A 159 8.00 -21.92 1.65
CA MET A 159 6.77 -21.31 2.16
C MET A 159 5.98 -20.65 1.02
N ASP A 160 4.66 -20.84 1.05
CA ASP A 160 3.75 -20.26 0.09
C ASP A 160 3.71 -18.70 0.23
N PRO A 161 3.81 -17.93 -0.88
CA PRO A 161 3.71 -16.47 -0.85
C PRO A 161 2.43 -15.96 -0.19
N LEU A 162 1.31 -16.69 -0.27
CA LEU A 162 0.05 -16.33 0.40
C LEU A 162 0.14 -16.39 1.94
N LEU A 163 1.19 -17.00 2.49
CA LEU A 163 1.51 -16.97 3.92
C LEU A 163 2.58 -15.92 4.22
N LEU A 164 3.61 -15.82 3.37
CA LEU A 164 4.71 -14.87 3.57
C LEU A 164 4.24 -13.42 3.53
N ILE A 165 3.33 -13.08 2.59
CA ILE A 165 2.84 -11.71 2.45
C ILE A 165 2.10 -11.23 3.70
N PRO A 166 1.11 -11.95 4.26
CA PRO A 166 0.46 -11.55 5.50
C PRO A 166 1.42 -11.47 6.70
N MET A 167 2.42 -12.36 6.79
CA MET A 167 3.43 -12.29 7.84
C MET A 167 4.26 -11.00 7.73
N PHE A 168 4.71 -10.66 6.51
CA PHE A 168 5.42 -9.42 6.27
C PHE A 168 4.60 -8.19 6.67
N ILE A 169 3.31 -8.15 6.31
CA ILE A 169 2.42 -7.02 6.63
C ILE A 169 2.14 -6.94 8.13
N LEU A 170 2.08 -8.09 8.83
CA LEU A 170 1.85 -8.11 10.28
C LEU A 170 3.02 -7.52 11.06
N ASP A 171 4.25 -7.79 10.60
CA ASP A 171 5.48 -7.32 11.27
C ASP A 171 5.85 -5.88 10.86
N PHE A 172 5.38 -5.41 9.70
CA PHE A 172 5.59 -4.06 9.18
C PHE A 172 4.72 -3.04 9.91
#